data_289d67465bc58f56e26ad859f3eff69b
#
_entry.id   289d67465bc58f56e26ad859f3eff69b
#
_cell.length_a   1.000
_cell.length_b   1.000
_cell.length_c   1.000
_cell.angle_alpha   90.00
_cell.angle_beta   90.00
_cell.angle_gamma   90.00
#
_symmetry.space_group_name_H-M   'P 1'
#
loop_
_entity.id
_entity.type
_entity.pdbx_description
1 polymer ?
#
loop_
_entity_poly.entity_id
_entity_poly.type
_entity_poly.pdbx_seq_one_letter_code
_entity_poly.pdbx_strand_id
1 'polypeptide(L)'
;MENIVRGTNSAVLTINASRVLEDTRAGDSIATNGVCLTVTKVEGASFCADVMHETLNRSSLGSLRAGSPVNLERAMVANGRFGGHMVSGHIDGVGTIARITADDNAVWYRIATGSDLLRYVVEKGSIAIDGVSLTVARVDREAFEVSLIPHTRANTNLATKTVGDAVNLECDIVGKYVEKLLGGAVAAHAFAPGSTSGDSAGSTGDLTREFLASNGF
;
A
#
# COMPACT_ATOMS: atom_id res chain seq x y z
N MET A 1 -13.58 -4.00 -14.03
CA MET A 1 -12.96 -3.29 -15.18
C MET A 1 -13.80 -3.51 -16.41
N GLU A 2 -14.30 -2.46 -17.03
CA GLU A 2 -15.13 -2.57 -18.24
C GLU A 2 -14.28 -2.51 -19.51
N ASN A 3 -13.41 -1.51 -19.61
CA ASN A 3 -12.55 -1.31 -20.77
C ASN A 3 -11.20 -0.68 -20.39
N ILE A 4 -10.19 -0.93 -21.22
CA ILE A 4 -8.86 -0.31 -21.12
C ILE A 4 -8.42 0.10 -22.52
N VAL A 5 -8.35 1.40 -22.75
CA VAL A 5 -7.82 1.97 -24.00
C VAL A 5 -6.37 2.41 -23.76
N ARG A 6 -5.43 1.70 -24.35
CA ARG A 6 -4.00 1.98 -24.19
C ARG A 6 -3.52 2.95 -25.26
N GLY A 7 -2.96 4.06 -24.83
CA GLY A 7 -2.20 4.99 -25.67
C GLY A 7 -0.71 4.67 -25.68
N THR A 8 0.09 5.56 -26.27
CA THR A 8 1.55 5.40 -26.35
C THR A 8 2.21 5.49 -24.97
N ASN A 9 1.77 6.43 -24.12
CA ASN A 9 2.36 6.72 -22.80
C ASN A 9 1.28 6.87 -21.70
N SER A 10 0.07 6.38 -21.93
CA SER A 10 -1.05 6.47 -20.99
C SER A 10 -2.09 5.40 -21.27
N ALA A 11 -3.07 5.25 -20.42
CA ALA A 11 -4.27 4.50 -20.70
C ALA A 11 -5.49 5.22 -20.12
N VAL A 12 -6.64 5.00 -20.71
CA VAL A 12 -7.93 5.36 -20.15
C VAL A 12 -8.59 4.08 -19.64
N LEU A 13 -8.87 4.04 -18.36
CA LEU A 13 -9.61 2.95 -17.74
C LEU A 13 -11.10 3.34 -17.65
N THR A 14 -11.98 2.46 -18.10
CA THR A 14 -13.43 2.56 -17.86
C THR A 14 -13.82 1.47 -16.86
N ILE A 15 -14.36 1.88 -15.73
CA ILE A 15 -14.62 0.99 -14.59
C ILE A 15 -16.10 1.03 -14.24
N ASN A 16 -16.75 -0.13 -14.34
CA ASN A 16 -18.14 -0.27 -13.90
C ASN A 16 -18.20 -0.27 -12.38
N ALA A 17 -19.09 0.54 -11.82
CA ALA A 17 -19.26 0.74 -10.40
C ALA A 17 -20.68 1.18 -10.05
N SER A 18 -21.06 1.07 -8.77
CA SER A 18 -22.36 1.54 -8.28
C SER A 18 -22.19 2.42 -7.05
N ARG A 19 -21.91 1.84 -5.88
CA ARG A 19 -21.82 2.53 -4.58
C ARG A 19 -20.84 3.70 -4.55
N VAL A 20 -19.66 3.53 -5.16
CA VAL A 20 -18.66 4.60 -5.17
C VAL A 20 -19.07 5.79 -6.05
N LEU A 21 -20.06 5.63 -6.93
CA LEU A 21 -20.51 6.69 -7.83
C LEU A 21 -21.66 7.56 -7.28
N GLU A 22 -22.26 7.20 -6.13
CA GLU A 22 -23.46 7.87 -5.60
C GLU A 22 -23.32 9.39 -5.49
N ASP A 23 -22.12 9.90 -5.19
CA ASP A 23 -21.82 11.35 -5.07
C ASP A 23 -20.51 11.74 -5.79
N THR A 24 -19.93 10.83 -6.57
CA THR A 24 -18.67 11.06 -7.31
C THR A 24 -18.86 12.02 -8.47
N ARG A 25 -17.91 12.94 -8.65
CA ARG A 25 -17.86 13.92 -9.74
C ARG A 25 -16.50 13.83 -10.45
N ALA A 26 -16.43 14.37 -11.66
CA ALA A 26 -15.15 14.56 -12.33
C ALA A 26 -14.22 15.45 -11.45
N GLY A 27 -12.99 15.02 -11.28
CA GLY A 27 -12.00 15.61 -10.39
C GLY A 27 -11.86 14.90 -9.04
N ASP A 28 -12.81 14.07 -8.62
CA ASP A 28 -12.71 13.28 -7.41
C ASP A 28 -11.71 12.13 -7.56
N SER A 29 -11.22 11.63 -6.44
CA SER A 29 -10.32 10.47 -6.41
C SER A 29 -11.05 9.21 -5.99
N ILE A 30 -10.80 8.12 -6.73
CA ILE A 30 -11.23 6.76 -6.37
C ILE A 30 -10.00 5.85 -6.37
N ALA A 31 -9.75 5.19 -5.26
CA ALA A 31 -8.75 4.14 -5.19
C ALA A 31 -9.25 2.91 -5.95
N THR A 32 -8.49 2.46 -6.94
CA THR A 32 -8.76 1.26 -7.75
C THR A 32 -7.66 0.25 -7.49
N ASN A 33 -7.98 -0.87 -6.85
CA ASN A 33 -6.98 -1.79 -6.29
C ASN A 33 -5.90 -1.05 -5.48
N GLY A 34 -6.29 -0.09 -4.65
CA GLY A 34 -5.38 0.70 -3.84
C GLY A 34 -4.58 1.77 -4.58
N VAL A 35 -4.81 1.97 -5.87
CA VAL A 35 -4.18 3.06 -6.64
C VAL A 35 -5.14 4.22 -6.76
N CYS A 36 -4.76 5.38 -6.23
CA CYS A 36 -5.53 6.61 -6.31
C CYS A 36 -5.59 7.10 -7.77
N LEU A 37 -6.79 7.11 -8.33
CA LEU A 37 -7.05 7.58 -9.70
C LEU A 37 -8.02 8.76 -9.68
N THR A 38 -7.73 9.79 -10.47
CA THR A 38 -8.64 10.92 -10.65
C THR A 38 -9.72 10.56 -11.68
N VAL A 39 -10.96 10.71 -11.29
CA VAL A 39 -12.12 10.53 -12.16
C VAL A 39 -12.13 11.65 -13.20
N THR A 40 -12.08 11.30 -14.48
CA THR A 40 -12.17 12.27 -15.60
C THR A 40 -13.60 12.40 -16.10
N LYS A 41 -14.40 11.36 -15.98
CA LYS A 41 -15.79 11.32 -16.43
C LYS A 41 -16.60 10.30 -15.66
N VAL A 42 -17.88 10.59 -15.39
CA VAL A 42 -18.87 9.64 -14.88
C VAL A 42 -19.96 9.47 -15.94
N GLU A 43 -20.25 8.24 -16.34
CA GLU A 43 -21.27 7.91 -17.34
C GLU A 43 -22.09 6.69 -16.89
N GLY A 44 -23.36 6.93 -16.59
CA GLY A 44 -24.25 5.85 -16.15
C GLY A 44 -23.72 5.12 -14.91
N ALA A 45 -23.43 3.83 -15.06
CA ALA A 45 -22.86 2.99 -14.00
C ALA A 45 -21.33 2.80 -14.13
N SER A 46 -20.64 3.73 -14.79
CA SER A 46 -19.20 3.63 -15.00
C SER A 46 -18.52 4.98 -14.79
N PHE A 47 -17.24 4.96 -14.44
CA PHE A 47 -16.37 6.12 -14.46
C PHE A 47 -15.13 5.88 -15.32
N CYS A 48 -14.55 6.96 -15.84
CA CYS A 48 -13.29 6.94 -16.55
C CYS A 48 -12.21 7.57 -15.71
N ALA A 49 -11.00 7.04 -15.80
CA ALA A 49 -9.81 7.62 -15.20
C ALA A 49 -8.62 7.52 -16.18
N ASP A 50 -7.86 8.61 -16.29
CA ASP A 50 -6.63 8.63 -17.05
C ASP A 50 -5.47 8.10 -16.18
N VAL A 51 -4.70 7.18 -16.72
CA VAL A 51 -3.60 6.53 -16.00
C VAL A 51 -2.30 6.69 -16.77
N MET A 52 -1.29 7.24 -16.11
CA MET A 52 0.05 7.39 -16.67
C MET A 52 0.75 6.03 -16.83
N HIS A 53 1.64 5.94 -17.78
CA HIS A 53 2.43 4.74 -18.04
C HIS A 53 3.22 4.28 -16.81
N GLU A 54 3.78 5.21 -16.05
CA GLU A 54 4.49 4.93 -14.80
C GLU A 54 3.58 4.19 -13.78
N THR A 55 2.34 4.64 -13.62
CA THR A 55 1.36 4.00 -12.74
C THR A 55 1.03 2.58 -13.20
N LEU A 56 0.87 2.37 -14.52
CA LEU A 56 0.62 1.04 -15.08
C LEU A 56 1.81 0.11 -14.87
N ASN A 57 3.05 0.62 -15.01
CA ASN A 57 4.26 -0.18 -14.86
C ASN A 57 4.57 -0.53 -13.40
N ARG A 58 4.26 0.37 -12.48
CA ARG A 58 4.54 0.19 -11.05
C ARG A 58 3.41 -0.43 -10.25
N SER A 59 2.30 -0.78 -10.89
CA SER A 59 1.13 -1.35 -10.23
C SER A 59 0.60 -2.60 -10.93
N SER A 60 -0.24 -3.34 -10.23
CA SER A 60 -0.98 -4.46 -10.83
C SER A 60 -2.00 -4.00 -11.89
N LEU A 61 -2.29 -2.69 -12.00
CA LEU A 61 -3.23 -2.16 -13.00
C LEU A 61 -2.78 -2.45 -14.43
N GLY A 62 -1.46 -2.52 -14.67
CA GLY A 62 -0.90 -2.85 -15.99
C GLY A 62 -1.31 -4.22 -16.52
N SER A 63 -1.63 -5.17 -15.65
CA SER A 63 -2.05 -6.53 -16.00
C SER A 63 -3.56 -6.70 -16.13
N LEU A 64 -4.37 -5.69 -15.78
CA LEU A 64 -5.83 -5.75 -15.86
C LEU A 64 -6.32 -5.85 -17.31
N ARG A 65 -7.47 -6.51 -17.46
CA ARG A 65 -8.18 -6.70 -18.72
C ARG A 65 -9.67 -6.39 -18.51
N ALA A 66 -10.42 -6.22 -19.60
CA ALA A 66 -11.86 -6.19 -19.51
C ALA A 66 -12.40 -7.46 -18.81
N GLY A 67 -13.32 -7.28 -17.89
CA GLY A 67 -13.83 -8.33 -17.01
C GLY A 67 -13.07 -8.53 -15.71
N SER A 68 -11.85 -7.97 -15.54
CA SER A 68 -11.11 -8.09 -14.27
C SER A 68 -11.88 -7.43 -13.13
N PRO A 69 -12.10 -8.14 -11.99
CA PRO A 69 -12.66 -7.52 -10.79
C PRO A 69 -11.63 -6.58 -10.16
N VAL A 70 -12.11 -5.46 -9.61
CA VAL A 70 -11.29 -4.47 -8.92
C VAL A 70 -11.95 -4.04 -7.62
N ASN A 71 -11.15 -3.79 -6.59
CA ASN A 71 -11.60 -3.12 -5.38
C ASN A 71 -11.71 -1.63 -5.66
N LEU A 72 -12.76 -1.00 -5.16
CA LEU A 72 -13.00 0.44 -5.33
C LEU A 72 -13.31 1.07 -3.98
N GLU A 73 -12.67 2.19 -3.70
CA GLU A 73 -12.93 2.98 -2.50
C GLU A 73 -12.82 4.48 -2.84
N ARG A 74 -13.78 5.27 -2.37
CA ARG A 74 -13.72 6.73 -2.50
C ARG A 74 -12.66 7.31 -1.58
N ALA A 75 -12.14 8.49 -1.93
CA ALA A 75 -11.29 9.25 -1.03
C ALA A 75 -12.01 9.47 0.32
N MET A 76 -11.26 9.31 1.41
CA MET A 76 -11.79 9.46 2.76
C MET A 76 -12.21 10.91 3.03
N VAL A 77 -13.39 11.09 3.60
CA VAL A 77 -13.85 12.41 4.03
C VAL A 77 -13.23 12.78 5.37
N ALA A 78 -12.97 14.08 5.59
CA ALA A 78 -12.24 14.57 6.77
C ALA A 78 -12.94 14.25 8.12
N ASN A 79 -14.25 14.10 8.13
CA ASN A 79 -15.05 13.71 9.31
C ASN A 79 -15.45 12.21 9.29
N GLY A 80 -14.83 11.40 8.42
CA GLY A 80 -15.09 9.97 8.29
C GLY A 80 -14.43 9.16 9.42
N ARG A 81 -14.79 7.87 9.48
CA ARG A 81 -14.12 6.89 10.34
C ARG A 81 -13.02 6.20 9.56
N PHE A 82 -11.91 5.91 10.22
CA PHE A 82 -10.91 5.00 9.69
C PHE A 82 -11.43 3.56 9.79
N GLY A 83 -11.57 2.88 8.65
CA GLY A 83 -11.95 1.46 8.61
C GLY A 83 -10.77 0.51 8.89
N GLY A 84 -9.56 1.05 9.06
CA GLY A 84 -8.30 0.35 9.30
C GLY A 84 -7.23 1.37 9.64
N HIS A 85 -6.10 1.36 8.93
CA HIS A 85 -5.08 2.42 8.99
C HIS A 85 -5.31 3.48 7.90
N MET A 86 -4.50 4.53 7.87
CA MET A 86 -4.54 5.55 6.81
C MET A 86 -4.05 4.96 5.50
N VAL A 87 -4.97 4.75 4.56
CA VAL A 87 -4.68 4.31 3.18
C VAL A 87 -4.90 5.49 2.26
N SER A 88 -3.86 5.90 1.55
CA SER A 88 -3.88 7.10 0.70
C SER A 88 -4.10 6.79 -0.78
N GLY A 89 -3.96 5.53 -1.16
CA GLY A 89 -3.98 5.10 -2.56
C GLY A 89 -2.65 5.33 -3.28
N HIS A 90 -1.57 5.56 -2.53
CA HIS A 90 -0.23 5.73 -3.05
C HIS A 90 0.61 4.48 -2.76
N ILE A 91 0.42 3.46 -3.59
CA ILE A 91 1.10 2.18 -3.45
C ILE A 91 2.63 2.35 -3.48
N ASP A 92 3.32 1.53 -2.70
CA ASP A 92 4.78 1.50 -2.63
C ASP A 92 5.39 0.54 -3.64
N GLY A 93 4.62 -0.47 -4.03
CA GLY A 93 5.06 -1.47 -5.00
C GLY A 93 4.05 -2.59 -5.15
N VAL A 94 4.54 -3.68 -5.72
CA VAL A 94 3.73 -4.87 -6.04
C VAL A 94 4.31 -6.07 -5.30
N GLY A 95 3.42 -6.85 -4.68
CA GLY A 95 3.74 -8.17 -4.16
C GLY A 95 3.14 -9.26 -5.03
N THR A 96 3.57 -10.49 -4.80
CA THR A 96 3.04 -11.69 -5.47
C THR A 96 2.45 -12.64 -4.44
N ILE A 97 1.26 -13.16 -4.69
CA ILE A 97 0.65 -14.18 -3.84
C ILE A 97 1.46 -15.48 -4.00
N ALA A 98 2.26 -15.80 -3.00
CA ALA A 98 3.13 -16.99 -3.00
C ALA A 98 2.39 -18.24 -2.53
N ARG A 99 1.39 -18.10 -1.64
CA ARG A 99 0.61 -19.21 -1.11
C ARG A 99 -0.75 -18.75 -0.63
N ILE A 100 -1.76 -19.59 -0.82
CA ILE A 100 -3.11 -19.45 -0.24
C ILE A 100 -3.41 -20.73 0.52
N THR A 101 -3.82 -20.61 1.79
CA THR A 101 -4.12 -21.78 2.65
C THR A 101 -5.43 -21.52 3.38
N ALA A 102 -6.37 -22.47 3.26
CA ALA A 102 -7.59 -22.43 4.07
C ALA A 102 -7.28 -22.94 5.49
N ASP A 103 -7.85 -22.28 6.49
CA ASP A 103 -7.70 -22.60 7.91
C ASP A 103 -9.02 -22.30 8.63
N ASP A 104 -9.82 -23.33 8.83
CA ASP A 104 -11.19 -23.25 9.34
C ASP A 104 -12.04 -22.22 8.56
N ASN A 105 -12.48 -21.16 9.21
CA ASN A 105 -13.26 -20.08 8.59
C ASN A 105 -12.40 -18.99 7.93
N ALA A 106 -11.07 -19.02 8.11
CA ALA A 106 -10.15 -18.04 7.57
C ALA A 106 -9.41 -18.57 6.33
N VAL A 107 -8.90 -17.62 5.53
CA VAL A 107 -7.99 -17.95 4.43
C VAL A 107 -6.72 -17.12 4.57
N TRP A 108 -5.60 -17.81 4.63
CA TRP A 108 -4.27 -17.21 4.75
C TRP A 108 -3.67 -16.93 3.38
N TYR A 109 -3.18 -15.73 3.22
CA TYR A 109 -2.44 -15.30 2.04
C TYR A 109 -1.01 -14.98 2.44
N ARG A 110 -0.04 -15.66 1.82
CA ARG A 110 1.38 -15.34 1.91
C ARG A 110 1.76 -14.48 0.70
N ILE A 111 2.25 -13.29 0.95
CA ILE A 111 2.62 -12.31 -0.08
C ILE A 111 4.14 -12.13 -0.07
N ALA A 112 4.78 -12.50 -1.16
CA ALA A 112 6.20 -12.25 -1.38
C ALA A 112 6.41 -10.84 -1.94
N THR A 113 7.40 -10.13 -1.42
CA THR A 113 7.78 -8.78 -1.90
C THR A 113 9.22 -8.48 -1.56
N GLY A 114 9.76 -7.36 -2.06
CA GLY A 114 11.14 -6.95 -1.84
C GLY A 114 11.42 -6.49 -0.40
N SER A 115 12.69 -6.54 -0.02
CA SER A 115 13.16 -6.11 1.31
C SER A 115 12.94 -4.61 1.58
N ASP A 116 12.87 -3.81 0.54
CA ASP A 116 12.56 -2.38 0.56
C ASP A 116 11.13 -2.07 1.05
N LEU A 117 10.18 -2.97 0.81
CA LEU A 117 8.83 -2.89 1.37
C LEU A 117 8.74 -3.62 2.71
N LEU A 118 9.34 -4.83 2.82
CA LEU A 118 9.26 -5.66 4.03
C LEU A 118 9.78 -4.96 5.28
N ARG A 119 10.73 -4.02 5.16
CA ARG A 119 11.22 -3.23 6.29
C ARG A 119 10.15 -2.37 6.98
N TYR A 120 9.05 -2.04 6.28
CA TYR A 120 7.91 -1.32 6.85
C TYR A 120 6.80 -2.25 7.33
N VAL A 121 6.88 -3.55 7.02
CA VAL A 121 5.88 -4.54 7.39
C VAL A 121 6.22 -5.10 8.76
N VAL A 122 5.40 -4.83 9.75
CA VAL A 122 5.60 -5.31 11.13
C VAL A 122 4.48 -6.24 11.55
N GLU A 123 4.81 -7.29 12.29
CA GLU A 123 3.81 -8.20 12.85
C GLU A 123 2.83 -7.45 13.74
N LYS A 124 1.52 -7.72 13.59
CA LYS A 124 0.40 -6.99 14.20
C LYS A 124 0.21 -5.54 13.72
N GLY A 125 1.05 -5.06 12.82
CA GLY A 125 0.82 -3.80 12.11
C GLY A 125 -0.21 -3.97 10.99
N SER A 126 -0.37 -2.91 10.20
CA SER A 126 -1.30 -2.86 9.06
C SER A 126 -0.56 -2.70 7.75
N ILE A 127 -1.14 -3.27 6.69
CA ILE A 127 -0.73 -3.08 5.31
C ILE A 127 -1.97 -3.05 4.42
N ALA A 128 -1.98 -2.24 3.37
CA ALA A 128 -3.04 -2.30 2.37
C ALA A 128 -2.62 -3.22 1.22
N ILE A 129 -3.48 -4.19 0.88
CA ILE A 129 -3.33 -5.11 -0.24
C ILE A 129 -4.47 -4.86 -1.22
N ASP A 130 -4.17 -4.43 -2.45
CA ASP A 130 -5.17 -3.98 -3.42
C ASP A 130 -6.18 -3.01 -2.79
N GLY A 131 -5.72 -2.10 -1.91
CA GLY A 131 -6.52 -1.11 -1.20
C GLY A 131 -7.26 -1.62 0.04
N VAL A 132 -7.16 -2.90 0.36
CA VAL A 132 -7.79 -3.48 1.55
C VAL A 132 -6.83 -3.42 2.73
N SER A 133 -7.19 -2.68 3.78
CA SER A 133 -6.42 -2.62 5.03
C SER A 133 -6.49 -3.95 5.77
N LEU A 134 -5.35 -4.58 6.00
CA LEU A 134 -5.25 -5.90 6.62
C LEU A 134 -4.19 -5.92 7.71
N THR A 135 -4.45 -6.70 8.75
CA THR A 135 -3.48 -6.92 9.83
C THR A 135 -2.44 -7.94 9.39
N VAL A 136 -1.17 -7.61 9.55
CA VAL A 136 -0.04 -8.52 9.34
C VAL A 136 -0.03 -9.56 10.47
N ALA A 137 -0.23 -10.83 10.10
CA ALA A 137 -0.23 -11.93 11.06
C ALA A 137 1.19 -12.47 11.32
N ARG A 138 2.02 -12.53 10.28
CA ARG A 138 3.41 -12.98 10.33
C ARG A 138 4.24 -12.24 9.29
N VAL A 139 5.53 -12.10 9.53
CA VAL A 139 6.48 -11.53 8.57
C VAL A 139 7.83 -12.25 8.70
N ASP A 140 8.49 -12.49 7.57
CA ASP A 140 9.86 -13.01 7.51
C ASP A 140 10.69 -12.20 6.49
N ARG A 141 11.85 -12.72 6.07
CA ARG A 141 12.79 -11.99 5.19
C ARG A 141 12.34 -11.91 3.73
N GLU A 142 11.35 -12.67 3.31
CA GLU A 142 10.95 -12.79 1.91
C GLU A 142 9.47 -12.45 1.68
N ALA A 143 8.65 -12.53 2.75
CA ALA A 143 7.21 -12.43 2.63
C ALA A 143 6.55 -12.05 3.96
N PHE A 144 5.29 -11.69 3.88
CA PHE A 144 4.40 -11.57 5.03
C PHE A 144 3.12 -12.38 4.81
N GLU A 145 2.38 -12.62 5.89
CA GLU A 145 1.11 -13.34 5.84
C GLU A 145 0.00 -12.51 6.48
N VAL A 146 -1.17 -12.55 5.84
CA VAL A 146 -2.42 -12.01 6.34
C VAL A 146 -3.47 -13.08 6.38
N SER A 147 -4.40 -12.99 7.33
CA SER A 147 -5.53 -13.92 7.45
C SER A 147 -6.83 -13.19 7.16
N LEU A 148 -7.56 -13.62 6.14
CA LEU A 148 -8.82 -13.03 5.73
C LEU A 148 -10.00 -13.78 6.33
N ILE A 149 -10.89 -13.03 7.00
CA ILE A 149 -12.19 -13.55 7.43
C ILE A 149 -13.12 -13.69 6.21
N PRO A 150 -14.17 -14.56 6.26
CA PRO A 150 -15.07 -14.80 5.13
C PRO A 150 -15.69 -13.52 4.56
N HIS A 151 -16.05 -12.57 5.42
CA HIS A 151 -16.64 -11.29 5.01
C HIS A 151 -15.69 -10.48 4.12
N THR A 152 -14.43 -10.32 4.52
CA THR A 152 -13.42 -9.57 3.74
C THR A 152 -13.17 -10.26 2.41
N ARG A 153 -13.02 -11.57 2.42
CA ARG A 153 -12.80 -12.34 1.21
C ARG A 153 -13.95 -12.19 0.21
N ALA A 154 -15.20 -12.33 0.67
CA ALA A 154 -16.39 -12.26 -0.20
C ALA A 154 -16.63 -10.88 -0.81
N ASN A 155 -16.13 -9.80 -0.19
CA ASN A 155 -16.37 -8.43 -0.60
C ASN A 155 -15.16 -7.76 -1.28
N THR A 156 -14.12 -8.52 -1.61
CA THR A 156 -12.90 -7.99 -2.24
C THR A 156 -12.47 -8.85 -3.43
N ASN A 157 -11.65 -8.29 -4.32
CA ASN A 157 -11.07 -9.01 -5.45
C ASN A 157 -10.17 -10.19 -5.00
N LEU A 158 -9.73 -10.22 -3.73
CA LEU A 158 -8.90 -11.28 -3.18
C LEU A 158 -9.59 -12.66 -3.24
N ALA A 159 -10.94 -12.69 -3.29
CA ALA A 159 -11.68 -13.94 -3.51
C ALA A 159 -11.34 -14.65 -4.84
N THR A 160 -10.99 -13.88 -5.86
CA THR A 160 -10.74 -14.38 -7.23
C THR A 160 -9.25 -14.53 -7.54
N LYS A 161 -8.38 -14.02 -6.67
CA LYS A 161 -6.93 -14.11 -6.82
C LYS A 161 -6.42 -15.52 -6.54
N THR A 162 -5.37 -15.88 -7.24
CA THR A 162 -4.68 -17.18 -7.17
C THR A 162 -3.20 -17.02 -6.87
N VAL A 163 -2.51 -18.11 -6.56
CA VAL A 163 -1.05 -18.12 -6.41
C VAL A 163 -0.41 -17.69 -7.72
N GLY A 164 0.55 -16.78 -7.64
CA GLY A 164 1.21 -16.13 -8.78
C GLY A 164 0.62 -14.77 -9.17
N ASP A 165 -0.58 -14.43 -8.69
CA ASP A 165 -1.18 -13.14 -9.00
C ASP A 165 -0.46 -11.99 -8.28
N ALA A 166 -0.34 -10.87 -8.99
CA ALA A 166 0.19 -9.65 -8.46
C ALA A 166 -0.87 -8.88 -7.64
N VAL A 167 -0.43 -8.23 -6.55
CA VAL A 167 -1.24 -7.35 -5.71
C VAL A 167 -0.48 -6.05 -5.44
N ASN A 168 -1.19 -4.94 -5.41
CA ASN A 168 -0.64 -3.65 -5.02
C ASN A 168 -0.46 -3.61 -3.50
N LEU A 169 0.65 -3.05 -3.05
CA LEU A 169 0.99 -2.92 -1.63
C LEU A 169 1.19 -1.44 -1.27
N GLU A 170 0.54 -1.00 -0.19
CA GLU A 170 0.77 0.29 0.44
C GLU A 170 1.10 0.05 1.91
N CYS A 171 2.31 0.42 2.31
CA CYS A 171 2.77 0.35 3.69
C CYS A 171 2.19 1.50 4.52
N ASP A 172 2.07 1.31 5.83
CA ASP A 172 1.62 2.37 6.71
C ASP A 172 2.55 3.58 6.61
N ILE A 173 1.98 4.75 6.30
CA ILE A 173 2.71 6.00 6.11
C ILE A 173 3.50 6.41 7.36
N VAL A 174 3.03 6.02 8.56
CA VAL A 174 3.70 6.33 9.83
C VAL A 174 5.11 5.75 9.86
N GLY A 175 5.30 4.49 9.41
CA GLY A 175 6.62 3.87 9.34
C GLY A 175 7.62 4.63 8.47
N LYS A 176 7.16 5.17 7.35
CA LYS A 176 7.98 5.98 6.42
C LYS A 176 8.40 7.31 7.03
N TYR A 177 7.49 7.99 7.75
CA TYR A 177 7.82 9.24 8.45
C TYR A 177 8.79 9.00 9.60
N VAL A 178 8.59 7.93 10.38
CA VAL A 178 9.52 7.55 11.47
C VAL A 178 10.92 7.30 10.91
N GLU A 179 11.06 6.52 9.84
CA GLU A 179 12.34 6.28 9.19
C GLU A 179 13.01 7.59 8.72
N LYS A 180 12.25 8.46 8.06
CA LYS A 180 12.76 9.74 7.56
C LYS A 180 13.27 10.63 8.70
N LEU A 181 12.55 10.68 9.82
CA LEU A 181 12.93 11.49 10.99
C LEU A 181 14.18 10.92 11.68
N LEU A 182 14.25 9.61 11.87
CA LEU A 182 15.41 8.95 12.48
C LEU A 182 16.65 9.01 11.57
N GLY A 183 16.51 8.81 10.26
CA GLY A 183 17.59 8.92 9.29
C GLY A 183 18.19 10.34 9.22
N GLY A 184 17.36 11.37 9.37
CA GLY A 184 17.82 12.76 9.47
C GLY A 184 18.61 13.06 10.75
N ALA A 185 18.23 12.47 11.87
CA ALA A 185 18.93 12.61 13.15
C ALA A 185 20.34 11.97 13.11
N VAL A 186 20.48 10.81 12.50
CA VAL A 186 21.80 10.14 12.32
C VAL A 186 22.72 10.94 11.40
N ALA A 187 22.20 11.52 10.30
CA ALA A 187 22.98 12.35 9.39
C ALA A 187 23.42 13.68 10.03
N ALA A 188 22.61 14.29 10.88
CA ALA A 188 22.95 15.53 11.57
C ALA A 188 24.12 15.36 12.58
N HIS A 189 24.25 14.19 13.20
CA HIS A 189 25.38 13.87 14.08
C HIS A 189 26.67 13.52 13.32
N ALA A 190 26.56 13.07 12.07
CA ALA A 190 27.74 12.78 11.24
C ALA A 190 28.38 14.05 10.63
N PHE A 191 27.71 15.21 10.68
CA PHE A 191 28.16 16.48 10.07
C PHE A 191 28.51 17.57 11.08
N ALA A 192 28.72 17.29 12.36
CA ALA A 192 29.26 18.27 13.31
C ALA A 192 30.76 18.46 13.05
N PRO A 193 31.23 19.64 12.55
CA PRO A 193 32.66 19.87 12.35
C PRO A 193 33.30 20.17 13.68
N GLY A 194 34.21 19.34 14.11
CA GLY A 194 35.26 19.67 15.10
C GLY A 194 35.21 18.96 16.44
N SER A 195 35.87 17.83 16.50
CA SER A 195 36.84 17.57 17.59
C SER A 195 37.86 16.53 17.11
N THR A 196 39.09 17.00 17.04
CA THR A 196 40.28 16.21 16.77
C THR A 196 40.61 15.32 17.95
N SER A 197 41.08 14.12 17.61
CA SER A 197 41.93 13.19 18.38
C SER A 197 41.30 12.30 19.46
N GLY A 198 41.45 11.01 19.25
CA GLY A 198 41.63 10.01 20.30
C GLY A 198 40.75 8.79 20.24
N ASP A 199 41.27 7.76 19.61
CA ASP A 199 41.12 6.32 19.88
C ASP A 199 39.75 5.68 20.21
N SER A 200 39.52 4.67 19.44
CA SER A 200 38.94 3.34 19.69
C SER A 200 37.47 3.09 19.66
N ALA A 201 37.18 2.09 18.85
CA ALA A 201 36.11 1.08 18.93
C ALA A 201 34.67 1.47 18.64
N GLY A 202 34.21 0.86 17.57
CA GLY A 202 32.84 0.64 17.14
C GLY A 202 31.73 0.77 18.18
N SER A 203 30.83 1.68 17.91
CA SER A 203 29.52 1.70 18.54
C SER A 203 28.49 1.84 17.43
N THR A 204 27.81 0.74 17.11
CA THR A 204 26.47 0.72 16.54
C THR A 204 25.63 1.73 17.31
N GLY A 205 24.95 2.64 16.58
CA GLY A 205 24.14 3.70 17.19
C GLY A 205 22.97 3.16 18.01
N ASP A 206 23.24 2.76 19.23
CA ASP A 206 22.21 2.41 20.19
C ASP A 206 21.52 3.67 20.69
N LEU A 207 20.19 3.64 20.71
CA LEU A 207 19.35 4.63 21.38
C LEU A 207 19.68 4.65 22.87
N THR A 208 20.58 5.55 23.28
CA THR A 208 20.96 5.66 24.69
C THR A 208 19.93 6.47 25.47
N ARG A 209 19.84 6.21 26.78
CA ARG A 209 18.96 6.94 27.70
C ARG A 209 19.26 8.46 27.71
N GLU A 210 20.51 8.83 27.47
CA GLU A 210 20.97 10.21 27.37
C GLU A 210 20.49 10.89 26.08
N PHE A 211 20.49 10.16 24.96
CA PHE A 211 19.92 10.64 23.71
C PHE A 211 18.41 10.91 23.82
N LEU A 212 17.67 10.02 24.47
CA LEU A 212 16.24 10.20 24.68
C LEU A 212 15.97 11.39 25.60
N ALA A 213 16.66 11.53 26.72
CA ALA A 213 16.51 12.63 27.67
C ALA A 213 16.84 14.01 27.04
N SER A 214 17.85 14.08 26.16
CA SER A 214 18.22 15.32 25.45
C SER A 214 17.23 15.74 24.36
N ASN A 215 16.38 14.82 23.91
CA ASN A 215 15.37 15.07 22.88
C ASN A 215 13.92 15.08 23.43
N GLY A 216 13.73 15.17 24.75
CA GLY A 216 12.43 15.39 25.38
C GLY A 216 11.60 14.13 25.61
N PHE A 217 12.24 12.95 25.66
CA PHE A 217 11.61 11.66 25.98
C PHE A 217 12.09 11.09 27.32
#